data_63346a5514ba3089b71389db9f5f3b6d
#
_entry.id   63346a5514ba3089b71389db9f5f3b6d
#
_cell.length_a   1.000
_cell.length_b   1.000
_cell.length_c   1.000
_cell.angle_alpha   90.00
_cell.angle_beta   90.00
_cell.angle_gamma   90.00
#
_symmetry.space_group_name_H-M   'P 1'
#
loop_
_entity.id
_entity.type
_entity.pdbx_description
1 polymer ?
#
loop_
_entity_poly.entity_id
_entity_poly.type
_entity_poly.pdbx_seq_one_letter_code
_entity_poly.pdbx_strand_id
1 'polypeptide(L)'
;METIPKPDCLKIGYLQKPHGIKGEIVLQFEPEYEASLDEMPTLFLEIDGLLVPFFLRDEGLRFRSGETALLHFDWVDDEQQARKLCGNSVYILKEDWLDEEEELPLHAL
;
A
#
# COMPACT_ATOMS: atom_id res chain seq x y z
N MET A 1 -11.25 -1.52 -15.89
CA MET A 1 -10.28 -1.36 -14.82
C MET A 1 -8.92 -1.77 -15.34
N GLU A 2 -7.93 -0.92 -15.13
CA GLU A 2 -6.60 -1.20 -15.66
C GLU A 2 -5.78 -2.03 -14.71
N THR A 3 -4.96 -2.91 -15.27
CA THR A 3 -4.01 -3.68 -14.49
C THR A 3 -2.63 -3.45 -15.08
N ILE A 4 -1.59 -3.77 -14.32
CA ILE A 4 -0.23 -3.64 -14.83
C ILE A 4 0.52 -4.92 -14.56
N PRO A 5 1.59 -5.16 -15.33
CA PRO A 5 2.40 -6.38 -15.16
C PRO A 5 3.08 -6.37 -13.80
N LYS A 6 3.07 -7.52 -13.14
CA LYS A 6 3.74 -7.65 -11.83
C LYS A 6 5.22 -7.30 -11.87
N PRO A 7 5.97 -7.59 -12.94
CA PRO A 7 7.39 -7.23 -12.96
C PRO A 7 7.67 -5.75 -12.80
N ASP A 8 6.68 -4.90 -13.09
CA ASP A 8 6.86 -3.46 -12.95
C ASP A 8 6.50 -2.96 -11.56
N CYS A 9 6.14 -3.86 -10.65
CA CYS A 9 5.72 -3.52 -9.31
C CYS A 9 6.53 -4.25 -8.26
N LEU A 10 6.51 -3.71 -7.05
CA LEU A 10 7.15 -4.33 -5.88
C LEU A 10 6.07 -4.64 -4.86
N LYS A 11 6.11 -5.87 -4.35
CA LYS A 11 5.19 -6.24 -3.28
C LYS A 11 5.70 -5.63 -1.98
N ILE A 12 4.86 -4.85 -1.33
CA ILE A 12 5.27 -4.17 -0.11
C ILE A 12 4.63 -4.75 1.14
N GLY A 13 3.59 -5.54 1.00
CA GLY A 13 2.92 -6.10 2.15
C GLY A 13 1.58 -6.71 1.78
N TYR A 14 0.67 -6.74 2.74
CA TYR A 14 -0.66 -7.29 2.50
C TYR A 14 -1.68 -6.64 3.43
N LEU A 15 -2.95 -6.69 3.02
CA LEU A 15 -4.05 -6.18 3.84
C LEU A 15 -4.40 -7.23 4.87
N GLN A 16 -4.32 -6.86 6.14
CA GLN A 16 -4.43 -7.82 7.23
C GLN A 16 -5.84 -8.02 7.73
N LYS A 17 -6.52 -6.94 8.07
CA LYS A 17 -7.87 -7.03 8.63
C LYS A 17 -8.53 -5.66 8.57
N PRO A 18 -9.87 -5.63 8.65
CA PRO A 18 -10.56 -4.34 8.74
C PRO A 18 -10.25 -3.68 10.08
N HIS A 19 -10.32 -2.37 10.10
CA HIS A 19 -10.16 -1.60 11.32
C HIS A 19 -11.41 -0.75 11.50
N GLY A 20 -12.24 -1.09 12.48
CA GLY A 20 -13.48 -0.36 12.72
C GLY A 20 -14.52 -0.65 11.65
N ILE A 21 -15.48 0.23 11.51
CA ILE A 21 -16.62 0.00 10.65
C ILE A 21 -16.72 0.93 9.45
N LYS A 22 -15.77 1.86 9.31
CA LYS A 22 -15.86 2.89 8.28
C LYS A 22 -15.12 2.57 6.99
N GLY A 23 -14.51 1.39 6.91
CA GLY A 23 -13.83 1.00 5.69
C GLY A 23 -12.32 1.05 5.77
N GLU A 24 -11.76 1.39 6.94
CA GLU A 24 -10.31 1.38 7.09
C GLU A 24 -9.80 -0.05 7.20
N ILE A 25 -8.57 -0.26 6.72
CA ILE A 25 -7.96 -1.59 6.69
C ILE A 25 -6.54 -1.49 7.22
N VAL A 26 -6.12 -2.48 8.00
CA VAL A 26 -4.75 -2.54 8.48
C VAL A 26 -3.87 -3.11 7.38
N LEU A 27 -2.84 -2.36 7.01
CA LEU A 27 -1.82 -2.82 6.08
C LEU A 27 -0.60 -3.26 6.90
N GLN A 28 -0.14 -4.49 6.65
CA GLN A 28 1.11 -4.97 7.20
C GLN A 28 2.14 -4.81 6.08
N PHE A 29 3.20 -4.04 6.31
CA PHE A 29 4.16 -3.76 5.25
C PHE A 29 5.59 -3.92 5.75
N GLU A 30 6.52 -4.06 4.79
CA GLU A 30 7.94 -4.14 5.12
C GLU A 30 8.45 -2.75 5.45
N PRO A 31 9.19 -2.58 6.54
CA PRO A 31 9.62 -1.24 6.98
C PRO A 31 10.38 -0.44 5.94
N GLU A 32 11.06 -1.11 5.04
CA GLU A 32 11.82 -0.41 4.01
C GLU A 32 10.95 0.40 3.06
N TYR A 33 9.64 0.16 3.08
CA TYR A 33 8.72 0.88 2.20
C TYR A 33 7.99 2.02 2.89
N GLU A 34 8.34 2.31 4.14
CA GLU A 34 7.63 3.35 4.88
C GLU A 34 7.72 4.70 4.18
N ALA A 35 8.92 5.09 3.73
CA ALA A 35 9.09 6.38 3.07
C ALA A 35 8.30 6.44 1.76
N SER A 36 8.27 5.33 1.02
CA SER A 36 7.50 5.28 -0.22
C SER A 36 6.01 5.46 0.05
N LEU A 37 5.51 4.80 1.09
CA LEU A 37 4.09 4.91 1.44
C LEU A 37 3.73 6.30 1.90
N ASP A 38 4.65 6.99 2.56
CA ASP A 38 4.39 8.33 3.05
C ASP A 38 4.12 9.32 1.91
N GLU A 39 4.57 9.00 0.71
CA GLU A 39 4.30 9.82 -0.45
C GLU A 39 2.92 9.55 -1.05
N MET A 40 2.14 8.67 -0.43
CA MET A 40 0.79 8.31 -0.85
C MET A 40 0.73 7.89 -2.32
N PRO A 41 1.52 6.88 -2.69
CA PRO A 41 1.50 6.41 -4.09
C PRO A 41 0.21 5.65 -4.38
N THR A 42 -0.05 5.41 -5.65
CA THR A 42 -1.14 4.50 -6.03
C THR A 42 -0.74 3.11 -5.56
N LEU A 43 -1.65 2.44 -4.87
CA LEU A 43 -1.43 1.08 -4.42
C LEU A 43 -2.14 0.12 -5.35
N PHE A 44 -1.53 -1.05 -5.55
CA PHE A 44 -2.13 -2.08 -6.39
C PHE A 44 -2.41 -3.30 -5.51
N LEU A 45 -3.62 -3.82 -5.60
CA LEU A 45 -3.99 -5.02 -4.88
C LEU A 45 -4.00 -6.17 -5.86
N GLU A 46 -3.44 -7.30 -5.44
CA GLU A 46 -3.47 -8.49 -6.28
C GLU A 46 -4.79 -9.20 -6.06
N ILE A 47 -5.66 -9.15 -7.07
CA ILE A 47 -6.99 -9.76 -7.00
C ILE A 47 -7.09 -10.73 -8.17
N ASP A 48 -7.30 -12.01 -7.84
CA ASP A 48 -7.39 -13.07 -8.85
C ASP A 48 -6.19 -13.08 -9.78
N GLY A 49 -5.01 -12.82 -9.21
CA GLY A 49 -3.78 -12.85 -9.99
C GLY A 49 -3.47 -11.60 -10.77
N LEU A 50 -4.32 -10.59 -10.69
CA LEU A 50 -4.12 -9.35 -11.43
C LEU A 50 -3.87 -8.21 -10.44
N LEU A 51 -3.04 -7.25 -10.87
CA LEU A 51 -2.78 -6.07 -10.05
C LEU A 51 -3.76 -4.98 -10.44
N VAL A 52 -4.58 -4.58 -9.48
CA VAL A 52 -5.67 -3.62 -9.70
C VAL A 52 -5.37 -2.36 -8.90
N PRO A 53 -5.41 -1.17 -9.51
CA PRO A 53 -5.10 0.06 -8.78
C PRO A 53 -6.21 0.43 -7.82
N PHE A 54 -5.82 0.86 -6.63
CA PHE A 54 -6.73 1.38 -5.62
C PHE A 54 -6.17 2.70 -5.15
N PHE A 55 -7.03 3.68 -4.97
CA PHE A 55 -6.62 5.02 -4.60
C PHE A 55 -7.03 5.33 -3.18
N LEU A 56 -6.12 5.93 -2.42
CA LEU A 56 -6.40 6.31 -1.06
C LEU A 56 -7.22 7.61 -1.05
N ARG A 57 -8.11 7.73 -0.08
CA ARG A 57 -8.81 8.98 0.16
C ARG A 57 -7.82 10.01 0.67
N ASP A 58 -8.22 11.27 0.67
CA ASP A 58 -7.44 12.31 1.32
C ASP A 58 -7.27 11.89 2.78
N GLU A 59 -6.03 11.98 3.27
CA GLU A 59 -5.71 11.57 4.63
C GLU A 59 -6.05 10.10 4.90
N GLY A 60 -6.07 9.29 3.85
CA GLY A 60 -6.42 7.88 3.97
C GLY A 60 -5.28 6.98 4.37
N LEU A 61 -4.16 7.54 4.84
CA LEU A 61 -3.03 6.75 5.29
C LEU A 61 -2.59 7.26 6.65
N ARG A 62 -2.55 6.38 7.65
CA ARG A 62 -2.03 6.73 8.96
C ARG A 62 -1.12 5.61 9.44
N PHE A 63 0.13 5.93 9.71
CA PHE A 63 1.06 4.94 10.23
C PHE A 63 0.73 4.64 11.69
N ARG A 64 0.78 3.37 12.05
CA ARG A 64 0.60 2.93 13.43
C ARG A 64 1.92 2.49 14.04
N SER A 65 2.81 1.98 13.21
CA SER A 65 4.12 1.53 13.66
C SER A 65 5.01 1.50 12.43
N GLY A 66 6.23 1.01 12.59
CA GLY A 66 7.14 0.87 11.47
C GLY A 66 6.75 -0.22 10.49
N GLU A 67 5.73 -1.02 10.84
CA GLU A 67 5.32 -2.14 9.99
C GLU A 67 3.83 -2.15 9.70
N THR A 68 3.04 -1.28 10.31
CA THR A 68 1.59 -1.29 10.09
C THR A 68 1.08 0.12 9.88
N ALA A 69 0.05 0.22 9.04
CA ALA A 69 -0.61 1.47 8.76
C ALA A 69 -2.09 1.22 8.57
N LEU A 70 -2.90 2.26 8.72
CA LEU A 70 -4.32 2.18 8.41
C LEU A 70 -4.53 2.84 7.06
N LEU A 71 -5.19 2.12 6.17
CA LEU A 71 -5.50 2.62 4.83
C LEU A 71 -7.00 2.81 4.68
N HIS A 72 -7.39 3.87 4.01
CA HIS A 72 -8.78 4.10 3.69
C HIS A 72 -8.87 4.43 2.21
N PHE A 73 -9.32 3.45 1.43
CA PHE A 73 -9.41 3.61 -0.02
C PHE A 73 -10.70 4.32 -0.41
N ASP A 74 -10.67 4.99 -1.56
CA ASP A 74 -11.88 5.52 -2.15
C ASP A 74 -12.83 4.36 -2.43
N TRP A 75 -14.11 4.60 -2.24
CA TRP A 75 -15.17 3.63 -2.52
C TRP A 75 -15.25 2.47 -1.54
N VAL A 76 -14.45 2.48 -0.47
CA VAL A 76 -14.53 1.46 0.57
C VAL A 76 -15.09 2.16 1.80
N ASP A 77 -16.40 1.99 2.02
CA ASP A 77 -17.12 2.81 2.99
C ASP A 77 -17.57 2.08 4.25
N ASP A 78 -17.43 0.76 4.29
CA ASP A 78 -17.88 0.03 5.47
C ASP A 78 -17.01 -1.20 5.69
N GLU A 79 -17.27 -1.88 6.81
CA GLU A 79 -16.46 -3.02 7.21
C GLU A 79 -16.57 -4.19 6.24
N GLN A 80 -17.74 -4.41 5.65
CA GLN A 80 -17.91 -5.53 4.73
C GLN A 80 -17.07 -5.34 3.47
N GLN A 81 -17.07 -4.13 2.94
CA GLN A 81 -16.25 -3.84 1.76
C GLN A 81 -14.78 -3.98 2.10
N ALA A 82 -14.36 -3.50 3.27
CA ALA A 82 -12.99 -3.63 3.70
C ALA A 82 -12.59 -5.09 3.85
N ARG A 83 -13.48 -5.90 4.43
CA ARG A 83 -13.18 -7.30 4.69
C ARG A 83 -12.94 -8.07 3.39
N LYS A 84 -13.63 -7.69 2.33
CA LYS A 84 -13.47 -8.37 1.04
C LYS A 84 -12.08 -8.16 0.46
N LEU A 85 -11.40 -7.09 0.83
CA LEU A 85 -10.07 -6.80 0.32
C LEU A 85 -8.97 -7.41 1.17
N CYS A 86 -9.29 -7.86 2.37
CA CYS A 86 -8.27 -8.40 3.28
C CYS A 86 -7.68 -9.68 2.74
N GLY A 87 -6.40 -9.88 3.04
CA GLY A 87 -5.69 -11.06 2.55
C GLY A 87 -4.99 -10.85 1.24
N ASN A 88 -5.31 -9.77 0.53
CA ASN A 88 -4.67 -9.51 -0.76
C ASN A 88 -3.32 -8.85 -0.57
N SER A 89 -2.36 -9.20 -1.42
CA SER A 89 -1.05 -8.59 -1.42
C SER A 89 -1.14 -7.17 -1.99
N VAL A 90 -0.28 -6.29 -1.50
CA VAL A 90 -0.25 -4.89 -1.91
C VAL A 90 1.08 -4.60 -2.58
N TYR A 91 1.01 -3.90 -3.70
CA TYR A 91 2.19 -3.56 -4.51
C TYR A 91 2.23 -2.06 -4.77
N ILE A 92 3.43 -1.55 -5.06
CA ILE A 92 3.60 -0.19 -5.59
C ILE A 92 4.40 -0.33 -6.88
N LEU A 93 4.36 0.72 -7.70
CA LEU A 93 5.21 0.75 -8.89
C LEU A 93 6.66 0.83 -8.45
N LYS A 94 7.55 0.18 -9.19
CA LYS A 94 8.97 0.27 -8.88
C LYS A 94 9.46 1.70 -8.88
N GLU A 95 8.91 2.52 -9.78
CA GLU A 95 9.33 3.91 -9.85
C GLU A 95 8.92 4.71 -8.63
N ASP A 96 7.98 4.21 -7.84
CA ASP A 96 7.54 4.88 -6.62
C ASP A 96 8.32 4.45 -5.38
N TRP A 97 9.25 3.53 -5.55
CA TRP A 97 10.06 3.06 -4.42
C TRP A 97 11.15 4.06 -4.14
N LEU A 98 11.17 4.56 -2.92
CA LEU A 98 12.20 5.45 -2.47
C LEU A 98 13.26 4.62 -1.75
N ASP A 99 14.41 4.46 -2.41
CA ASP A 99 15.50 3.68 -1.86
C ASP A 99 16.41 4.62 -1.11
N GLU A 100 16.20 4.70 0.20
CA GLU A 100 16.94 5.64 1.01
C GLU A 100 18.42 5.37 1.03
N GLU A 101 18.81 4.15 0.77
CA GLU A 101 20.23 3.81 0.77
C GLU A 101 20.95 4.43 -0.40
N GLU A 102 20.25 4.68 -1.47
CA GLU A 102 20.88 5.28 -2.63
C GLU A 102 21.22 6.73 -2.43
N GLU A 103 20.62 7.34 -1.46
CA GLU A 103 20.88 8.73 -1.19
C GLU A 103 22.11 8.93 -0.35
N LEU A 104 22.50 7.91 0.35
CA LEU A 104 23.63 8.02 1.22
C LEU A 104 24.93 8.19 0.51
N PRO A 105 25.17 7.51 -0.55
CA PRO A 105 26.50 7.55 -1.17
C PRO A 105 26.90 8.88 -1.69
N LEU A 106 25.98 9.77 -1.82
CA LEU A 106 26.35 11.04 -2.34
C LEU A 106 27.44 11.66 -1.54
N HIS A 107 27.39 11.45 -0.29
CA HIS A 107 28.38 12.01 0.52
C HIS A 107 29.58 11.18 0.58
N ALA A 108 29.48 10.02 0.12
CA ALA A 108 30.65 9.20 0.07
C ALA A 108 31.55 9.65 -1.05
N LEU A 109 31.12 10.53 -1.83
CA LEU A 109 31.94 11.03 -2.92
C LEU A 109 33.09 11.87 -2.43
#